data_0e456394d9e213975fb5fa1a4239e5c0
#
_entry.id   0e456394d9e213975fb5fa1a4239e5c0
#
_cell.length_a   1.000
_cell.length_b   1.000
_cell.length_c   1.000
_cell.angle_alpha   90.00
_cell.angle_beta   90.00
_cell.angle_gamma   90.00
#
_symmetry.space_group_name_H-M   'P 1'
#
loop_
_entity.id
_entity.type
_entity.pdbx_description
1 polymer ?
#
loop_
_entity_poly.entity_id
_entity_poly.type
_entity_poly.pdbx_seq_one_letter_code
_entity_poly.pdbx_strand_id
1 'polypeptide(L)'
;MKKLVVLFATAAITLAGCSGSGSQSKGNTLNIELPLKTTSIAPYETDVPVKIGAAESLFKASAEGKVQKLLVESYNQKSPTQLDLKIKDDIKFQNGKKVTGKAVKSSLEESIEKSDLVKGSLPIKDIQVDGQNVTITTKEAYPELVSELASPFSAIYDTEAKGDVNKTPVGTGPYQIKDYKQSQKIKLDQNKDYWQGKPKLDHINVTYQEDGNARTSDLDSGKADVITDVPVEKVKTLKESDETKVSSVSGFRTGLLLYNHTSDKMTQPVREALDKVIDRESIAKNVSKGHAEPATGPFNTKLDFIENRQVQKQDIDKAKQIMEEEGYTKEHPLQLTVSTYNGRPELPKIAQVIQSDAKKANIDIKLRNVDDIQGYLKDKSQWDASLYSFGTIPRGDTGYFFNQAYKPQGAINAGDYDNDKVTALINQFNKTVDTKERHRLTNEIIDITSNDLANSYISYNDNIVGMSKDVENLKATPEGVYLIDYKVDKKQ
;
A
#
# COMPACT_ATOMS: atom_id res chain seq x y z
N MET A 1 44.89 -18.40 72.83
CA MET A 1 45.75 -18.15 71.73
C MET A 1 46.01 -19.42 70.96
N LYS A 2 45.18 -19.82 70.01
CA LYS A 2 45.42 -21.02 69.20
C LYS A 2 45.21 -20.55 67.72
N LYS A 3 46.31 -20.60 66.93
CA LYS A 3 46.34 -20.31 65.54
C LYS A 3 45.76 -21.51 64.78
N LEU A 4 44.74 -21.32 63.98
CA LEU A 4 44.19 -22.29 63.03
C LEU A 4 44.77 -22.04 61.69
N VAL A 5 45.53 -22.98 61.12
CA VAL A 5 46.07 -22.96 59.75
C VAL A 5 45.04 -23.70 58.91
N VAL A 6 44.48 -23.00 57.90
CA VAL A 6 43.61 -23.60 56.88
C VAL A 6 44.45 -23.91 55.69
N LEU A 7 44.57 -25.18 55.33
CA LEU A 7 45.18 -25.67 54.09
C LEU A 7 44.16 -25.50 52.94
N PHE A 8 44.56 -24.77 51.89
CA PHE A 8 43.85 -24.74 50.60
C PHE A 8 44.33 -25.93 49.73
N ALA A 9 43.44 -26.90 49.51
CA ALA A 9 43.66 -27.94 48.53
C ALA A 9 43.10 -27.46 47.17
N THR A 10 43.97 -27.20 46.20
CA THR A 10 43.64 -26.86 44.82
C THR A 10 43.32 -28.16 44.07
N ALA A 11 42.02 -28.43 43.83
CA ALA A 11 41.61 -29.50 42.93
C ALA A 11 41.50 -28.91 41.49
N ALA A 12 42.42 -29.28 40.62
CA ALA A 12 42.38 -29.02 39.20
C ALA A 12 41.34 -29.95 38.54
N ILE A 13 40.15 -29.42 38.21
CA ILE A 13 39.18 -30.14 37.40
C ILE A 13 39.50 -29.85 35.94
N THR A 14 40.06 -30.83 35.24
CA THR A 14 40.17 -30.80 33.77
C THR A 14 38.81 -31.05 33.18
N LEU A 15 38.13 -29.96 32.73
CA LEU A 15 36.98 -30.05 31.86
C LEU A 15 37.47 -30.43 30.44
N ALA A 16 37.35 -31.72 30.13
CA ALA A 16 37.35 -32.15 28.71
C ALA A 16 36.03 -31.72 28.08
N GLY A 17 36.02 -30.51 27.49
CA GLY A 17 34.93 -30.04 26.68
C GLY A 17 34.89 -30.82 25.38
N CYS A 18 33.95 -31.76 25.24
CA CYS A 18 33.53 -32.25 23.94
C CYS A 18 32.87 -31.10 23.18
N SER A 19 33.68 -30.35 22.35
CA SER A 19 33.14 -29.46 21.34
C SER A 19 32.65 -30.33 20.19
N GLY A 20 31.45 -30.86 20.33
CA GLY A 20 30.64 -31.27 19.17
C GLY A 20 30.17 -30.04 18.47
N SER A 21 31.00 -29.46 17.63
CA SER A 21 30.59 -28.48 16.61
C SER A 21 29.77 -29.21 15.56
N GLY A 22 28.48 -29.44 15.89
CA GLY A 22 27.49 -29.58 14.84
C GLY A 22 27.39 -28.22 14.16
N SER A 23 28.09 -28.02 13.07
CA SER A 23 27.81 -26.96 12.14
C SER A 23 26.40 -27.25 11.57
N GLN A 24 25.36 -26.83 12.28
CA GLN A 24 24.12 -26.54 11.62
C GLN A 24 24.50 -25.48 10.57
N SER A 25 24.49 -25.86 9.30
CA SER A 25 24.52 -24.90 8.22
C SER A 25 23.43 -23.87 8.57
N LYS A 26 23.85 -22.65 8.91
CA LYS A 26 22.89 -21.53 9.03
C LYS A 26 22.29 -21.43 7.66
N GLY A 27 21.07 -21.94 7.47
CA GLY A 27 20.34 -21.83 6.22
C GLY A 27 20.24 -20.36 5.82
N ASN A 28 20.12 -20.11 4.53
CA ASN A 28 20.01 -18.77 3.98
C ASN A 28 18.75 -18.08 4.52
N THR A 29 18.90 -17.21 5.52
CA THR A 29 17.81 -16.57 6.28
C THR A 29 17.77 -15.08 6.01
N LEU A 30 16.58 -14.56 5.65
CA LEU A 30 16.32 -13.14 5.47
C LEU A 30 15.50 -12.60 6.64
N ASN A 31 15.96 -11.51 7.26
CA ASN A 31 15.27 -10.81 8.33
C ASN A 31 14.63 -9.52 7.79
N ILE A 32 13.32 -9.40 7.91
CA ILE A 32 12.52 -8.29 7.38
C ILE A 32 11.90 -7.52 8.53
N GLU A 33 11.96 -6.19 8.50
CA GLU A 33 11.16 -5.35 9.41
C GLU A 33 10.10 -4.57 8.64
N LEU A 34 8.85 -4.71 9.11
CA LEU A 34 7.68 -3.98 8.59
C LEU A 34 7.25 -2.90 9.59
N PRO A 35 6.67 -1.77 9.11
CA PRO A 35 6.25 -0.67 9.98
C PRO A 35 4.99 -0.96 10.79
N LEU A 36 4.06 -1.76 10.24
CA LEU A 36 2.73 -1.95 10.81
C LEU A 36 2.56 -3.35 11.39
N LYS A 37 2.19 -3.43 12.65
CA LYS A 37 1.82 -4.67 13.34
C LYS A 37 0.50 -5.21 12.81
N THR A 38 0.36 -6.52 12.79
CA THR A 38 -0.90 -7.20 12.45
C THR A 38 -1.42 -7.99 13.63
N THR A 39 -2.73 -8.04 13.79
CA THR A 39 -3.43 -8.85 14.79
C THR A 39 -3.85 -10.21 14.23
N SER A 40 -3.87 -10.35 12.92
CA SER A 40 -4.15 -11.56 12.16
C SER A 40 -3.27 -11.57 10.92
N ILE A 41 -3.02 -12.74 10.35
CA ILE A 41 -2.39 -12.92 9.03
C ILE A 41 -3.29 -13.72 8.08
N ALA A 42 -4.60 -13.73 8.33
CA ALA A 42 -5.56 -14.24 7.35
C ALA A 42 -5.48 -13.39 6.06
N PRO A 43 -5.41 -14.01 4.87
CA PRO A 43 -5.25 -13.26 3.62
C PRO A 43 -6.36 -12.23 3.34
N TYR A 44 -7.55 -12.45 3.85
CA TYR A 44 -8.68 -11.54 3.71
C TYR A 44 -8.69 -10.35 4.70
N GLU A 45 -7.76 -10.30 5.66
CA GLU A 45 -7.65 -9.22 6.65
C GLU A 45 -6.42 -8.32 6.46
N THR A 46 -5.36 -8.85 5.84
CA THR A 46 -4.10 -8.13 5.66
C THR A 46 -3.37 -8.52 4.38
N ASP A 47 -2.59 -7.59 3.82
CA ASP A 47 -1.72 -7.80 2.66
C ASP A 47 -0.42 -8.54 2.99
N VAL A 48 -0.10 -8.70 4.27
CA VAL A 48 1.18 -9.26 4.75
C VAL A 48 1.49 -10.64 4.16
N PRO A 49 0.56 -11.62 4.09
CA PRO A 49 0.87 -12.92 3.49
C PRO A 49 1.33 -12.84 2.03
N VAL A 50 0.76 -11.93 1.24
CA VAL A 50 1.19 -11.69 -0.14
C VAL A 50 2.54 -10.98 -0.16
N LYS A 51 2.72 -9.96 0.66
CA LYS A 51 3.96 -9.17 0.75
C LYS A 51 5.19 -10.00 1.08
N ILE A 52 5.05 -10.98 1.95
CA ILE A 52 6.14 -11.86 2.39
C ILE A 52 6.24 -13.16 1.59
N GLY A 53 5.48 -13.30 0.50
CA GLY A 53 5.54 -14.45 -0.41
C GLY A 53 4.89 -15.73 0.14
N ALA A 54 3.92 -15.63 1.07
CA ALA A 54 3.20 -16.79 1.60
C ALA A 54 1.92 -17.11 0.83
N ALA A 55 1.26 -16.11 0.25
CA ALA A 55 0.02 -16.28 -0.51
C ALA A 55 0.09 -15.51 -1.83
N GLU A 56 -0.76 -15.89 -2.78
CA GLU A 56 -0.85 -15.28 -4.11
C GLU A 56 -2.31 -15.08 -4.49
N SER A 57 -2.59 -13.96 -5.19
CA SER A 57 -3.90 -13.68 -5.78
C SER A 57 -4.01 -14.30 -7.18
N LEU A 58 -5.21 -14.35 -7.76
CA LEU A 58 -5.43 -14.86 -9.12
C LEU A 58 -4.68 -14.03 -10.17
N PHE A 59 -4.57 -12.74 -9.95
CA PHE A 59 -3.83 -11.78 -10.76
C PHE A 59 -2.88 -10.97 -9.88
N LYS A 60 -2.03 -10.15 -10.48
CA LYS A 60 -1.18 -9.17 -9.81
C LYS A 60 -1.08 -7.91 -10.64
N ALA A 61 -0.81 -6.76 -10.03
CA ALA A 61 -0.44 -5.55 -10.73
C ALA A 61 1.05 -5.62 -11.16
N SER A 62 1.36 -5.10 -12.34
CA SER A 62 2.75 -4.88 -12.79
C SER A 62 3.28 -3.53 -12.35
N ALA A 63 4.60 -3.33 -12.52
CA ALA A 63 5.24 -2.03 -12.27
C ALA A 63 4.66 -0.89 -13.14
N GLU A 64 4.09 -1.23 -14.30
CA GLU A 64 3.43 -0.29 -15.22
C GLU A 64 1.93 -0.12 -14.91
N GLY A 65 1.44 -0.61 -13.77
CA GLY A 65 0.04 -0.53 -13.39
C GLY A 65 -0.92 -1.41 -14.21
N LYS A 66 -0.41 -2.44 -14.88
CA LYS A 66 -1.24 -3.37 -15.68
C LYS A 66 -1.52 -4.65 -14.91
N VAL A 67 -2.75 -5.15 -15.03
CA VAL A 67 -3.09 -6.45 -14.45
C VAL A 67 -2.42 -7.57 -15.24
N GLN A 68 -1.75 -8.48 -14.53
CA GLN A 68 -1.08 -9.66 -15.07
C GLN A 68 -1.67 -10.94 -14.46
N LYS A 69 -1.77 -11.98 -15.27
CA LYS A 69 -2.16 -13.31 -14.80
C LYS A 69 -1.11 -13.88 -13.85
N LEU A 70 -1.53 -14.43 -12.71
CA LEU A 70 -0.64 -15.12 -11.78
C LEU A 70 -1.05 -16.60 -11.65
N LEU A 71 -2.13 -16.92 -10.96
CA LEU A 71 -2.65 -18.29 -10.84
C LEU A 71 -3.56 -18.70 -12.01
N VAL A 72 -3.94 -17.73 -12.85
CA VAL A 72 -4.83 -17.91 -14.02
C VAL A 72 -4.03 -18.21 -15.28
N GLU A 73 -4.42 -19.25 -16.04
CA GLU A 73 -3.89 -19.55 -17.36
C GLU A 73 -4.48 -18.62 -18.42
N SER A 74 -5.81 -18.47 -18.44
CA SER A 74 -6.52 -17.59 -19.36
C SER A 74 -7.78 -17.02 -18.71
N TYR A 75 -8.27 -15.89 -19.24
CA TYR A 75 -9.54 -15.31 -18.83
C TYR A 75 -10.23 -14.63 -20.00
N ASN A 76 -11.56 -14.47 -19.88
CA ASN A 76 -12.39 -13.78 -20.84
C ASN A 76 -13.53 -13.05 -20.14
N GLN A 77 -13.58 -11.73 -20.25
CA GLN A 77 -14.71 -10.91 -19.81
C GLN A 77 -15.84 -11.04 -20.84
N LYS A 78 -16.80 -11.96 -20.60
CA LYS A 78 -17.90 -12.23 -21.55
C LYS A 78 -18.93 -11.11 -21.61
N SER A 79 -19.16 -10.46 -20.49
CA SER A 79 -20.11 -9.36 -20.36
C SER A 79 -19.69 -8.47 -19.17
N PRO A 80 -20.28 -7.29 -18.96
CA PRO A 80 -20.00 -6.46 -17.79
C PRO A 80 -20.24 -7.18 -16.44
N THR A 81 -21.02 -8.29 -16.44
CA THR A 81 -21.35 -9.05 -15.23
C THR A 81 -20.77 -10.45 -15.18
N GLN A 82 -20.03 -10.91 -16.22
CA GLN A 82 -19.55 -12.30 -16.28
C GLN A 82 -18.09 -12.39 -16.71
N LEU A 83 -17.28 -13.00 -15.87
CA LEU A 83 -15.87 -13.30 -16.09
C LEU A 83 -15.65 -14.82 -16.07
N ASP A 84 -15.08 -15.37 -17.16
CA ASP A 84 -14.60 -16.75 -17.20
C ASP A 84 -13.10 -16.79 -16.98
N LEU A 85 -12.67 -17.73 -16.17
CA LEU A 85 -11.27 -17.98 -15.81
C LEU A 85 -10.93 -19.46 -16.07
N LYS A 86 -9.69 -19.73 -16.47
CA LYS A 86 -9.10 -21.06 -16.39
C LYS A 86 -7.89 -20.99 -15.45
N ILE A 87 -7.95 -21.79 -14.37
CA ILE A 87 -6.87 -21.89 -13.38
C ILE A 87 -5.75 -22.78 -13.94
N LYS A 88 -4.49 -22.45 -13.71
CA LYS A 88 -3.34 -23.26 -14.10
C LYS A 88 -3.38 -24.66 -13.47
N ASP A 89 -2.96 -25.67 -14.20
CA ASP A 89 -3.07 -27.09 -13.79
C ASP A 89 -1.96 -27.55 -12.82
N ASP A 90 -0.84 -26.86 -12.81
CA ASP A 90 0.39 -27.25 -12.11
C ASP A 90 0.57 -26.62 -10.73
N ILE A 91 -0.41 -25.84 -10.28
CA ILE A 91 -0.33 -25.13 -8.99
C ILE A 91 -0.78 -26.03 -7.84
N LYS A 92 0.00 -26.00 -6.76
CA LYS A 92 -0.31 -26.64 -5.49
C LYS A 92 -0.26 -25.64 -4.34
N PHE A 93 -1.12 -25.85 -3.36
CA PHE A 93 -0.96 -25.26 -2.04
C PHE A 93 0.29 -25.82 -1.35
N GLN A 94 0.79 -25.08 -0.35
CA GLN A 94 1.97 -25.44 0.44
C GLN A 94 1.85 -26.78 1.20
N ASN A 95 0.64 -27.31 1.35
CA ASN A 95 0.37 -28.65 1.90
C ASN A 95 0.33 -29.77 0.83
N GLY A 96 0.64 -29.45 -0.42
CA GLY A 96 0.69 -30.40 -1.55
C GLY A 96 -0.65 -30.64 -2.26
N LYS A 97 -1.79 -30.14 -1.73
CA LYS A 97 -3.08 -30.24 -2.44
C LYS A 97 -3.07 -29.40 -3.72
N LYS A 98 -3.66 -29.91 -4.79
CA LYS A 98 -3.84 -29.17 -6.05
C LYS A 98 -4.76 -27.98 -5.88
N VAL A 99 -4.42 -26.83 -6.47
CA VAL A 99 -5.33 -25.68 -6.62
C VAL A 99 -6.30 -25.98 -7.76
N THR A 100 -7.57 -26.19 -7.40
CA THR A 100 -8.66 -26.47 -8.34
C THR A 100 -9.60 -25.28 -8.42
N GLY A 101 -10.45 -25.21 -9.46
CA GLY A 101 -11.51 -24.22 -9.53
C GLY A 101 -12.42 -24.23 -8.28
N LYS A 102 -12.67 -25.43 -7.70
CA LYS A 102 -13.42 -25.57 -6.44
C LYS A 102 -12.71 -24.91 -5.26
N ALA A 103 -11.38 -25.10 -5.16
CA ALA A 103 -10.59 -24.48 -4.09
C ALA A 103 -10.57 -22.93 -4.22
N VAL A 104 -10.46 -22.42 -5.45
CA VAL A 104 -10.58 -20.98 -5.74
C VAL A 104 -11.94 -20.45 -5.33
N LYS A 105 -13.02 -21.11 -5.70
CA LYS A 105 -14.39 -20.78 -5.29
C LYS A 105 -14.49 -20.70 -3.76
N SER A 106 -14.11 -21.77 -3.05
CA SER A 106 -14.19 -21.82 -1.59
C SER A 106 -13.40 -20.71 -0.91
N SER A 107 -12.18 -20.42 -1.41
CA SER A 107 -11.33 -19.34 -0.88
C SER A 107 -11.98 -17.95 -1.05
N LEU A 108 -12.52 -17.65 -2.23
CA LEU A 108 -13.19 -16.36 -2.49
C LEU A 108 -14.48 -16.22 -1.68
N GLU A 109 -15.31 -17.27 -1.62
CA GLU A 109 -16.56 -17.26 -0.85
C GLU A 109 -16.30 -17.06 0.64
N GLU A 110 -15.32 -17.77 1.23
CA GLU A 110 -14.94 -17.57 2.63
C GLU A 110 -14.38 -16.17 2.88
N SER A 111 -13.53 -15.64 2.00
CA SER A 111 -13.00 -14.29 2.12
C SER A 111 -14.10 -13.22 2.09
N ILE A 112 -15.12 -13.39 1.22
CA ILE A 112 -16.28 -12.50 1.14
C ILE A 112 -17.15 -12.61 2.41
N GLU A 113 -17.29 -13.81 2.98
CA GLU A 113 -18.05 -14.03 4.21
C GLU A 113 -17.36 -13.40 5.43
N LYS A 114 -16.04 -13.54 5.53
CA LYS A 114 -15.24 -13.15 6.71
C LYS A 114 -14.82 -11.68 6.73
N SER A 115 -14.77 -11.00 5.58
CA SER A 115 -14.23 -9.64 5.47
C SER A 115 -15.20 -8.70 4.78
N ASP A 116 -15.65 -7.67 5.49
CA ASP A 116 -16.48 -6.60 4.91
C ASP A 116 -15.73 -5.83 3.81
N LEU A 117 -14.40 -5.71 3.92
CA LEU A 117 -13.54 -5.10 2.90
C LEU A 117 -13.61 -5.91 1.59
N VAL A 118 -13.43 -7.24 1.68
CA VAL A 118 -13.50 -8.13 0.50
C VAL A 118 -14.92 -8.18 -0.06
N LYS A 119 -15.93 -8.25 0.79
CA LYS A 119 -17.34 -8.21 0.39
C LYS A 119 -17.71 -6.93 -0.36
N GLY A 120 -17.15 -5.79 0.06
CA GLY A 120 -17.35 -4.50 -0.61
C GLY A 120 -16.64 -4.40 -1.97
N SER A 121 -15.48 -5.06 -2.13
CA SER A 121 -14.68 -5.02 -3.35
C SER A 121 -14.99 -6.14 -4.35
N LEU A 122 -15.63 -7.22 -3.91
CA LEU A 122 -16.04 -8.35 -4.77
C LEU A 122 -17.56 -8.54 -4.73
N PRO A 123 -18.34 -7.79 -5.53
CA PRO A 123 -19.79 -7.90 -5.57
C PRO A 123 -20.25 -9.17 -6.31
N ILE A 124 -19.70 -10.32 -5.93
CA ILE A 124 -19.98 -11.62 -6.55
C ILE A 124 -21.39 -12.08 -6.19
N LYS A 125 -22.13 -12.53 -7.20
CA LYS A 125 -23.45 -13.14 -7.09
C LYS A 125 -23.36 -14.66 -7.05
N ASP A 126 -22.52 -15.24 -7.93
CA ASP A 126 -22.39 -16.69 -8.11
C ASP A 126 -21.01 -17.04 -8.67
N ILE A 127 -20.48 -18.20 -8.26
CA ILE A 127 -19.26 -18.80 -8.81
C ILE A 127 -19.58 -20.24 -9.23
N GLN A 128 -19.54 -20.50 -10.54
CA GLN A 128 -19.70 -21.84 -11.10
C GLN A 128 -18.34 -22.43 -11.44
N VAL A 129 -18.20 -23.74 -11.26
CA VAL A 129 -16.93 -24.46 -11.45
C VAL A 129 -17.14 -25.73 -12.27
N ASP A 130 -16.29 -25.90 -13.29
CA ASP A 130 -16.13 -27.15 -14.04
C ASP A 130 -14.61 -27.45 -14.15
N GLY A 131 -14.11 -28.33 -13.27
CA GLY A 131 -12.69 -28.64 -13.15
C GLY A 131 -11.85 -27.42 -12.81
N GLN A 132 -11.01 -26.97 -13.75
CA GLN A 132 -10.18 -25.75 -13.63
C GLN A 132 -10.87 -24.50 -14.21
N ASN A 133 -12.03 -24.66 -14.86
CA ASN A 133 -12.80 -23.53 -15.37
C ASN A 133 -13.66 -22.96 -14.25
N VAL A 134 -13.61 -21.64 -14.09
CA VAL A 134 -14.37 -20.88 -13.09
C VAL A 134 -15.10 -19.75 -13.79
N THR A 135 -16.43 -19.73 -13.67
CA THR A 135 -17.26 -18.62 -14.16
C THR A 135 -17.75 -17.81 -12.96
N ILE A 136 -17.38 -16.55 -12.90
CA ILE A 136 -17.80 -15.61 -11.86
C ILE A 136 -18.85 -14.68 -12.44
N THR A 137 -20.02 -14.62 -11.79
CA THR A 137 -21.09 -13.67 -12.10
C THR A 137 -21.20 -12.63 -10.98
N THR A 138 -21.20 -11.34 -11.33
CA THR A 138 -21.36 -10.23 -10.38
C THR A 138 -22.84 -9.82 -10.26
N LYS A 139 -23.16 -9.14 -9.14
CA LYS A 139 -24.53 -8.65 -8.85
C LYS A 139 -24.95 -7.52 -9.80
N GLU A 140 -23.97 -6.76 -10.27
CA GLU A 140 -24.13 -5.64 -11.19
C GLU A 140 -22.94 -5.60 -12.17
N ALA A 141 -22.97 -4.70 -13.14
CA ALA A 141 -21.85 -4.52 -14.06
C ALA A 141 -20.58 -4.13 -13.30
N TYR A 142 -19.53 -4.95 -13.41
CA TYR A 142 -18.29 -4.80 -12.65
C TYR A 142 -17.07 -5.26 -13.47
N PRO A 143 -16.71 -4.54 -14.57
CA PRO A 143 -15.54 -4.88 -15.41
C PRO A 143 -14.21 -4.86 -14.66
N GLU A 144 -14.10 -4.12 -13.57
CA GLU A 144 -12.93 -4.07 -12.69
C GLU A 144 -12.71 -5.35 -11.85
N LEU A 145 -13.56 -6.37 -12.00
CA LEU A 145 -13.41 -7.63 -11.27
C LEU A 145 -12.02 -8.26 -11.42
N VAL A 146 -11.43 -8.18 -12.62
CA VAL A 146 -10.07 -8.70 -12.89
C VAL A 146 -9.03 -7.96 -12.02
N SER A 147 -9.16 -6.64 -11.87
CA SER A 147 -8.29 -5.83 -11.00
C SER A 147 -8.51 -6.16 -9.53
N GLU A 148 -9.76 -6.34 -9.10
CA GLU A 148 -10.07 -6.69 -7.72
C GLU A 148 -9.59 -8.10 -7.35
N LEU A 149 -9.54 -9.02 -8.31
CA LEU A 149 -8.92 -10.33 -8.14
C LEU A 149 -7.38 -10.30 -8.14
N ALA A 150 -6.75 -9.14 -8.36
CA ALA A 150 -5.33 -8.87 -8.11
C ALA A 150 -5.08 -8.32 -6.70
N SER A 151 -6.12 -8.02 -5.94
CA SER A 151 -6.00 -7.55 -4.56
C SER A 151 -5.32 -8.58 -3.67
N PRO A 152 -4.38 -8.19 -2.79
CA PRO A 152 -3.81 -9.10 -1.81
C PRO A 152 -4.86 -9.67 -0.84
N PHE A 153 -5.96 -8.96 -0.63
CA PHE A 153 -7.07 -9.40 0.20
C PHE A 153 -7.96 -10.47 -0.45
N SER A 154 -7.80 -10.71 -1.75
CA SER A 154 -8.43 -11.80 -2.50
C SER A 154 -7.46 -12.95 -2.80
N ALA A 155 -6.35 -13.06 -2.04
CA ALA A 155 -5.38 -14.14 -2.22
C ALA A 155 -5.99 -15.51 -1.93
N ILE A 156 -5.53 -16.51 -2.69
CA ILE A 156 -6.09 -17.87 -2.65
C ILE A 156 -5.36 -18.71 -1.58
N TYR A 157 -6.14 -19.36 -0.74
CA TYR A 157 -5.67 -20.25 0.33
C TYR A 157 -6.53 -21.49 0.46
N ASP A 158 -6.00 -22.56 1.05
CA ASP A 158 -6.74 -23.81 1.30
C ASP A 158 -7.66 -23.67 2.52
N THR A 159 -8.96 -23.49 2.29
CA THR A 159 -9.99 -23.36 3.32
C THR A 159 -10.23 -24.67 4.10
N GLU A 160 -9.79 -25.82 3.56
CA GLU A 160 -9.87 -27.13 4.22
C GLU A 160 -8.58 -27.48 5.00
N ALA A 161 -7.58 -26.58 5.03
CA ALA A 161 -6.35 -26.81 5.76
C ALA A 161 -6.60 -26.90 7.26
N LYS A 162 -5.88 -27.83 7.92
CA LYS A 162 -5.92 -27.91 9.38
C LYS A 162 -5.13 -26.73 9.99
N GLY A 163 -5.69 -26.10 10.98
CA GLY A 163 -5.03 -24.98 11.68
C GLY A 163 -5.89 -23.72 11.72
N ASP A 164 -5.31 -22.68 12.26
CA ASP A 164 -5.95 -21.36 12.39
C ASP A 164 -5.48 -20.46 11.24
N VAL A 165 -6.36 -20.13 10.32
CA VAL A 165 -6.07 -19.25 9.17
C VAL A 165 -5.52 -17.88 9.60
N ASN A 166 -5.88 -17.42 10.81
CA ASN A 166 -5.37 -16.16 11.36
C ASN A 166 -3.90 -16.25 11.81
N LYS A 167 -3.32 -17.47 11.85
CA LYS A 167 -1.95 -17.70 12.29
C LYS A 167 -1.08 -18.40 11.25
N THR A 168 -1.63 -19.39 10.55
CA THR A 168 -0.89 -20.22 9.60
C THR A 168 -1.72 -20.51 8.36
N PRO A 169 -2.11 -19.48 7.58
CA PRO A 169 -2.82 -19.71 6.31
C PRO A 169 -1.96 -20.56 5.37
N VAL A 170 -2.59 -21.50 4.69
CA VAL A 170 -1.93 -22.35 3.69
C VAL A 170 -2.20 -21.78 2.30
N GLY A 171 -1.27 -20.98 1.81
CA GLY A 171 -1.33 -20.33 0.50
C GLY A 171 -0.65 -21.12 -0.61
N THR A 172 -0.38 -20.42 -1.72
CA THR A 172 0.30 -20.98 -2.91
C THR A 172 1.72 -20.46 -3.07
N GLY A 173 2.15 -19.51 -2.24
CA GLY A 173 3.39 -18.77 -2.41
C GLY A 173 4.67 -19.56 -2.17
N PRO A 174 5.84 -18.94 -2.50
CA PRO A 174 7.16 -19.57 -2.35
C PRO A 174 7.59 -19.84 -0.92
N TYR A 175 6.97 -19.24 0.08
CA TYR A 175 7.32 -19.42 1.49
C TYR A 175 6.09 -19.76 2.33
N GLN A 176 6.23 -20.74 3.23
CA GLN A 176 5.17 -21.23 4.09
C GLN A 176 5.31 -20.66 5.52
N ILE A 177 4.25 -20.08 6.06
CA ILE A 177 4.21 -19.60 7.45
C ILE A 177 4.24 -20.81 8.40
N LYS A 178 5.21 -20.81 9.33
CA LYS A 178 5.42 -21.86 10.35
C LYS A 178 5.06 -21.40 11.75
N ASP A 179 5.30 -20.14 12.06
CA ASP A 179 5.03 -19.59 13.39
C ASP A 179 4.59 -18.12 13.22
N TYR A 180 3.53 -17.76 13.91
CA TYR A 180 3.04 -16.39 14.01
C TYR A 180 2.80 -16.06 15.49
N LYS A 181 3.49 -15.04 15.95
CA LYS A 181 3.22 -14.40 17.24
C LYS A 181 2.65 -13.03 16.99
N GLN A 182 1.36 -12.87 17.31
CA GLN A 182 0.57 -11.68 17.07
C GLN A 182 1.35 -10.41 17.45
N SER A 183 1.40 -9.46 16.52
CA SER A 183 2.07 -8.16 16.66
C SER A 183 3.57 -8.21 17.01
N GLN A 184 4.21 -9.38 16.91
CA GLN A 184 5.62 -9.57 17.25
C GLN A 184 6.46 -10.09 16.09
N LYS A 185 6.12 -11.26 15.55
CA LYS A 185 6.92 -11.91 14.52
C LYS A 185 6.17 -12.96 13.71
N ILE A 186 6.66 -13.17 12.49
CA ILE A 186 6.29 -14.29 11.61
C ILE A 186 7.56 -15.04 11.24
N LYS A 187 7.50 -16.37 11.20
CA LYS A 187 8.56 -17.22 10.65
C LYS A 187 8.04 -18.02 9.47
N LEU A 188 8.80 -18.03 8.41
CA LEU A 188 8.49 -18.78 7.21
C LEU A 188 9.64 -19.70 6.85
N ASP A 189 9.30 -20.85 6.26
CA ASP A 189 10.20 -21.78 5.62
C ASP A 189 9.95 -21.83 4.12
N GLN A 190 10.98 -22.25 3.38
CA GLN A 190 10.93 -22.47 1.95
C GLN A 190 9.82 -23.46 1.57
N ASN A 191 9.00 -23.12 0.57
CA ASN A 191 8.14 -24.06 -0.15
C ASN A 191 8.92 -24.71 -1.29
N LYS A 192 9.49 -25.90 -1.05
CA LYS A 192 10.39 -26.58 -2.01
C LYS A 192 9.71 -26.96 -3.32
N ASP A 193 8.38 -27.14 -3.29
CA ASP A 193 7.56 -27.57 -4.40
C ASP A 193 6.81 -26.38 -5.05
N TYR A 194 7.34 -25.16 -4.89
CA TYR A 194 6.72 -23.98 -5.47
C TYR A 194 6.68 -24.04 -7.00
N TRP A 195 5.53 -23.74 -7.57
CA TRP A 195 5.21 -23.98 -8.98
C TRP A 195 6.04 -23.15 -9.98
N GLN A 196 6.63 -22.02 -9.59
CA GLN A 196 7.53 -21.25 -10.46
C GLN A 196 9.02 -21.61 -10.30
N GLY A 197 9.36 -22.55 -9.43
CA GLY A 197 10.71 -22.99 -9.17
C GLY A 197 11.10 -22.87 -7.69
N LYS A 198 12.22 -23.51 -7.35
CA LYS A 198 12.68 -23.57 -5.97
C LYS A 198 13.10 -22.18 -5.47
N PRO A 199 12.51 -21.70 -4.35
CA PRO A 199 12.94 -20.45 -3.72
C PRO A 199 14.40 -20.49 -3.29
N LYS A 200 15.06 -19.34 -3.21
CA LYS A 200 16.50 -19.24 -2.89
C LYS A 200 16.79 -19.20 -1.40
N LEU A 201 15.90 -18.56 -0.61
CA LEU A 201 16.04 -18.50 0.84
C LEU A 201 15.50 -19.77 1.47
N ASP A 202 16.14 -20.24 2.56
CA ASP A 202 15.62 -21.35 3.35
C ASP A 202 14.58 -20.88 4.35
N HIS A 203 14.81 -19.70 4.95
CA HIS A 203 13.96 -19.12 5.99
C HIS A 203 13.76 -17.61 5.82
N ILE A 204 12.61 -17.12 6.27
CA ILE A 204 12.32 -15.68 6.40
C ILE A 204 11.81 -15.43 7.82
N ASN A 205 12.36 -14.41 8.48
CA ASN A 205 11.85 -13.87 9.73
C ASN A 205 11.29 -12.48 9.45
N VAL A 206 10.07 -12.22 9.90
CA VAL A 206 9.45 -10.90 9.82
C VAL A 206 9.22 -10.39 11.23
N THR A 207 9.65 -9.18 11.51
CA THR A 207 9.40 -8.45 12.75
C THR A 207 8.75 -7.11 12.46
N TYR A 208 8.30 -6.41 13.49
CA TYR A 208 7.61 -5.14 13.35
C TYR A 208 8.32 -4.06 14.15
N GLN A 209 8.60 -2.94 13.51
CA GLN A 209 9.15 -1.74 14.14
C GLN A 209 8.47 -0.51 13.54
N GLU A 210 7.68 0.20 14.33
CA GLU A 210 6.87 1.35 13.86
C GLU A 210 7.73 2.58 13.57
N ASP A 211 8.74 2.82 14.38
CA ASP A 211 9.65 3.96 14.18
C ASP A 211 10.62 3.74 13.01
N GLY A 212 10.56 4.60 12.01
CA GLY A 212 11.39 4.49 10.79
C GLY A 212 12.88 4.71 11.06
N ASN A 213 13.26 5.51 12.06
CA ASN A 213 14.66 5.70 12.42
C ASN A 213 15.19 4.45 13.11
N ALA A 214 14.40 3.82 13.99
CA ALA A 214 14.76 2.56 14.61
C ALA A 214 14.91 1.45 13.55
N ARG A 215 13.99 1.32 12.58
CA ARG A 215 14.15 0.38 11.45
C ARG A 215 15.45 0.62 10.69
N THR A 216 15.79 1.89 10.40
CA THR A 216 17.03 2.23 9.72
C THR A 216 18.26 1.81 10.53
N SER A 217 18.25 2.04 11.85
CA SER A 217 19.33 1.60 12.74
C SER A 217 19.44 0.08 12.83
N ASP A 218 18.32 -0.63 12.80
CA ASP A 218 18.32 -2.10 12.79
C ASP A 218 18.89 -2.67 11.47
N LEU A 219 18.68 -1.98 10.34
CA LEU A 219 19.33 -2.32 9.07
C LEU A 219 20.84 -2.03 9.12
N ASP A 220 21.25 -0.86 9.59
CA ASP A 220 22.67 -0.47 9.68
C ASP A 220 23.47 -1.40 10.61
N SER A 221 22.85 -1.93 11.65
CA SER A 221 23.49 -2.88 12.59
C SER A 221 23.46 -4.33 12.13
N GLY A 222 22.81 -4.62 11.00
CA GLY A 222 22.63 -6.00 10.50
C GLY A 222 21.62 -6.84 11.29
N LYS A 223 20.81 -6.23 12.15
CA LYS A 223 19.70 -6.91 12.84
C LYS A 223 18.54 -7.17 11.87
N ALA A 224 18.28 -6.26 10.94
CA ALA A 224 17.39 -6.44 9.81
C ALA A 224 18.21 -6.49 8.51
N ASP A 225 17.77 -7.29 7.55
CA ASP A 225 18.34 -7.37 6.18
C ASP A 225 17.53 -6.53 5.19
N VAL A 226 16.24 -6.35 5.47
CA VAL A 226 15.30 -5.59 4.64
C VAL A 226 14.36 -4.78 5.52
N ILE A 227 14.18 -3.51 5.20
CA ILE A 227 13.20 -2.63 5.83
C ILE A 227 12.34 -1.95 4.75
N THR A 228 11.04 -1.80 5.01
CA THR A 228 10.14 -1.03 4.14
C THR A 228 9.84 0.34 4.72
N ASP A 229 9.26 1.22 3.89
CA ASP A 229 8.89 2.59 4.28
C ASP A 229 10.07 3.35 4.94
N VAL A 230 11.21 3.38 4.23
CA VAL A 230 12.41 4.09 4.67
C VAL A 230 12.12 5.60 4.74
N PRO A 231 12.40 6.27 5.87
CA PRO A 231 12.29 7.73 5.95
C PRO A 231 13.17 8.41 4.90
N VAL A 232 12.61 9.37 4.17
CA VAL A 232 13.32 10.05 3.06
C VAL A 232 14.62 10.72 3.51
N GLU A 233 14.68 11.15 4.77
CA GLU A 233 15.88 11.75 5.38
C GLU A 233 17.03 10.76 5.53
N LYS A 234 16.74 9.45 5.58
CA LYS A 234 17.71 8.38 5.76
C LYS A 234 18.23 7.79 4.46
N VAL A 235 17.53 8.04 3.36
CA VAL A 235 17.86 7.43 2.05
C VAL A 235 19.28 7.75 1.62
N LYS A 236 19.72 9.01 1.79
CA LYS A 236 21.08 9.41 1.43
C LYS A 236 22.11 8.62 2.23
N THR A 237 21.98 8.56 3.55
CA THR A 237 22.89 7.81 4.43
C THR A 237 22.98 6.35 4.07
N LEU A 238 21.84 5.69 3.83
CA LEU A 238 21.79 4.29 3.42
C LEU A 238 22.45 4.04 2.05
N LYS A 239 22.33 4.99 1.11
CA LYS A 239 22.98 4.88 -0.22
C LYS A 239 24.51 5.07 -0.16
N GLU A 240 24.98 5.89 0.79
CA GLU A 240 26.40 6.18 0.98
C GLU A 240 27.11 5.11 1.84
N SER A 241 26.36 4.26 2.53
CA SER A 241 26.91 3.16 3.34
C SER A 241 27.48 2.05 2.45
N ASP A 242 28.60 1.46 2.91
CA ASP A 242 29.19 0.28 2.25
C ASP A 242 28.42 -1.00 2.53
N GLU A 243 27.58 -1.04 3.54
CA GLU A 243 26.84 -2.21 4.01
C GLU A 243 25.39 -2.28 3.50
N THR A 244 24.84 -1.15 3.02
CA THR A 244 23.43 -1.07 2.66
C THR A 244 23.21 -0.54 1.25
N LYS A 245 22.02 -0.77 0.71
CA LYS A 245 21.52 -0.21 -0.55
C LYS A 245 20.03 0.10 -0.46
N VAL A 246 19.57 0.95 -1.35
CA VAL A 246 18.18 1.40 -1.40
C VAL A 246 17.59 1.15 -2.77
N SER A 247 16.41 0.55 -2.81
CA SER A 247 15.54 0.50 -3.98
C SER A 247 14.40 1.50 -3.78
N SER A 248 14.22 2.42 -4.72
CA SER A 248 13.16 3.43 -4.73
C SER A 248 12.48 3.43 -6.07
N VAL A 249 11.17 3.48 -6.08
CA VAL A 249 10.34 3.53 -7.29
C VAL A 249 9.16 4.45 -7.05
N SER A 250 8.80 5.24 -8.06
CA SER A 250 7.60 6.08 -8.00
C SER A 250 6.36 5.20 -7.79
N GLY A 251 5.64 5.47 -6.70
CA GLY A 251 4.53 4.65 -6.26
C GLY A 251 3.18 5.06 -6.84
N PHE A 252 2.17 4.24 -6.58
CA PHE A 252 0.75 4.54 -6.91
C PHE A 252 0.03 5.23 -5.76
N ARG A 253 0.78 5.79 -4.82
CA ARG A 253 0.24 6.56 -3.71
C ARG A 253 0.38 8.05 -3.98
N THR A 254 -0.76 8.75 -3.88
CA THR A 254 -0.85 10.19 -4.11
C THR A 254 -1.12 10.92 -2.81
N GLY A 255 -0.30 11.92 -2.50
CA GLY A 255 -0.56 12.90 -1.45
C GLY A 255 -1.50 13.99 -1.98
N LEU A 256 -2.52 14.33 -1.20
CA LEU A 256 -3.54 15.28 -1.60
C LEU A 256 -4.03 16.15 -0.43
N LEU A 257 -4.58 17.31 -0.77
CA LEU A 257 -5.40 18.12 0.11
C LEU A 257 -6.87 17.82 -0.19
N LEU A 258 -7.50 17.08 0.70
CA LEU A 258 -8.93 16.74 0.67
C LEU A 258 -9.73 17.96 1.16
N TYR A 259 -10.74 18.37 0.43
CA TYR A 259 -11.63 19.48 0.80
C TYR A 259 -12.93 18.98 1.41
N ASN A 260 -13.40 19.69 2.42
CA ASN A 260 -14.75 19.51 2.97
C ASN A 260 -15.73 20.38 2.21
N HIS A 261 -16.40 19.83 1.20
CA HIS A 261 -17.35 20.55 0.34
C HIS A 261 -18.63 20.97 1.07
N THR A 262 -18.86 20.49 2.31
CA THR A 262 -19.99 20.91 3.14
C THR A 262 -19.67 22.09 4.05
N SER A 263 -18.39 22.52 4.12
CA SER A 263 -18.00 23.72 4.87
C SER A 263 -18.33 24.98 4.06
N ASP A 264 -19.07 25.89 4.66
CA ASP A 264 -19.40 27.20 4.05
C ASP A 264 -18.16 28.01 3.67
N LYS A 265 -17.00 27.69 4.26
CA LYS A 265 -15.71 28.33 3.98
C LYS A 265 -15.03 27.76 2.73
N MET A 266 -15.38 26.53 2.31
CA MET A 266 -14.72 25.83 1.21
C MET A 266 -15.38 26.12 -0.15
N THR A 267 -15.65 27.39 -0.44
CA THR A 267 -16.14 27.81 -1.76
C THR A 267 -15.16 27.47 -2.87
N GLN A 268 -15.60 27.44 -4.12
CA GLN A 268 -14.70 27.14 -5.24
C GLN A 268 -13.53 28.13 -5.33
N PRO A 269 -13.71 29.46 -5.20
CA PRO A 269 -12.59 30.41 -5.14
C PRO A 269 -11.60 30.12 -4.02
N VAL A 270 -12.06 29.74 -2.84
CA VAL A 270 -11.17 29.39 -1.71
C VAL A 270 -10.37 28.12 -2.02
N ARG A 271 -10.98 27.10 -2.63
CA ARG A 271 -10.24 25.90 -3.07
C ARG A 271 -9.22 26.24 -4.16
N GLU A 272 -9.56 27.14 -5.08
CA GLU A 272 -8.63 27.64 -6.09
C GLU A 272 -7.44 28.38 -5.46
N ALA A 273 -7.67 29.26 -4.51
CA ALA A 273 -6.62 29.96 -3.79
C ALA A 273 -5.72 28.97 -3.03
N LEU A 274 -6.30 27.96 -2.35
CA LEU A 274 -5.54 26.91 -1.69
C LEU A 274 -4.72 26.07 -2.66
N ASP A 275 -5.24 25.74 -3.83
CA ASP A 275 -4.49 24.99 -4.86
C ASP A 275 -3.30 25.79 -5.37
N LYS A 276 -3.46 27.12 -5.55
CA LYS A 276 -2.40 28.02 -6.02
C LYS A 276 -1.32 28.30 -4.98
N VAL A 277 -1.57 28.15 -3.68
CA VAL A 277 -0.51 28.29 -2.67
C VAL A 277 0.38 27.06 -2.56
N ILE A 278 0.02 25.94 -3.16
CA ILE A 278 0.79 24.68 -3.07
C ILE A 278 1.98 24.71 -4.02
N ASP A 279 3.20 24.77 -3.48
CA ASP A 279 4.45 24.60 -4.24
C ASP A 279 4.80 23.11 -4.37
N ARG A 280 4.22 22.44 -5.37
CA ARG A 280 4.39 21.00 -5.60
C ARG A 280 5.83 20.62 -5.91
N GLU A 281 6.53 21.45 -6.67
CA GLU A 281 7.95 21.22 -7.02
C GLU A 281 8.86 21.33 -5.78
N SER A 282 8.66 22.37 -4.97
CA SER A 282 9.40 22.54 -3.72
C SER A 282 9.10 21.43 -2.71
N ILE A 283 7.84 21.02 -2.59
CA ILE A 283 7.45 19.90 -1.71
C ILE A 283 8.15 18.61 -2.16
N ALA A 284 8.09 18.26 -3.43
CA ALA A 284 8.75 17.05 -3.96
C ALA A 284 10.27 17.10 -3.74
N LYS A 285 10.90 18.23 -4.01
CA LYS A 285 12.36 18.41 -3.89
C LYS A 285 12.84 18.51 -2.44
N ASN A 286 12.17 19.33 -1.62
CA ASN A 286 12.69 19.75 -0.31
C ASN A 286 12.09 18.96 0.85
N VAL A 287 10.76 18.65 0.83
CA VAL A 287 10.11 17.87 1.86
C VAL A 287 10.35 16.39 1.62
N SER A 288 10.10 15.92 0.40
CA SER A 288 10.29 14.49 0.02
C SER A 288 11.73 14.18 -0.41
N LYS A 289 12.69 15.15 -0.34
CA LYS A 289 14.10 14.96 -0.67
C LYS A 289 14.35 14.37 -2.07
N GLY A 290 13.46 14.65 -3.04
CA GLY A 290 13.51 14.08 -4.39
C GLY A 290 12.94 12.66 -4.48
N HIS A 291 12.25 12.16 -3.45
CA HIS A 291 11.56 10.88 -3.41
C HIS A 291 10.04 11.03 -3.57
N ALA A 292 9.65 12.00 -4.37
CA ALA A 292 8.29 12.20 -4.87
C ALA A 292 8.35 12.98 -6.18
N GLU A 293 7.31 12.86 -6.98
CA GLU A 293 7.09 13.67 -8.18
C GLU A 293 5.90 14.61 -7.94
N PRO A 294 5.92 15.86 -8.47
CA PRO A 294 4.76 16.74 -8.42
C PRO A 294 3.54 16.10 -9.08
N ALA A 295 2.41 16.10 -8.39
CA ALA A 295 1.19 15.49 -8.94
C ALA A 295 0.45 16.45 -9.87
N THR A 296 -0.13 15.90 -10.95
CA THR A 296 -0.98 16.59 -11.93
C THR A 296 -2.43 16.12 -11.88
N GLY A 297 -2.74 15.19 -10.98
CA GLY A 297 -4.05 14.58 -10.79
C GLY A 297 -3.99 13.40 -9.83
N PRO A 298 -5.05 12.58 -9.76
CA PRO A 298 -5.10 11.45 -8.83
C PRO A 298 -4.12 10.33 -9.15
N PHE A 299 -3.74 10.15 -10.42
CA PHE A 299 -2.94 9.02 -10.88
C PHE A 299 -1.58 9.46 -11.41
N ASN A 300 -0.57 8.64 -11.14
CA ASN A 300 0.78 8.85 -11.64
C ASN A 300 0.82 8.81 -13.18
N THR A 301 1.43 9.82 -13.78
CA THR A 301 1.55 9.97 -15.25
C THR A 301 2.49 8.96 -15.91
N LYS A 302 3.16 8.09 -15.14
CA LYS A 302 3.88 6.93 -15.69
C LYS A 302 2.97 5.81 -16.19
N LEU A 303 1.68 5.88 -15.86
CA LEU A 303 0.67 5.04 -16.45
C LEU A 303 0.41 5.52 -17.88
N ASP A 304 0.61 4.67 -18.87
CA ASP A 304 0.60 4.98 -20.30
C ASP A 304 -0.76 5.48 -20.85
N PHE A 305 -1.82 5.29 -20.08
CA PHE A 305 -3.17 5.73 -20.43
C PHE A 305 -3.62 7.03 -19.72
N ILE A 306 -2.81 7.55 -18.80
CA ILE A 306 -3.06 8.86 -18.17
C ILE A 306 -2.46 9.95 -19.02
N GLU A 307 -3.31 10.86 -19.50
CA GLU A 307 -2.86 12.00 -20.30
C GLU A 307 -1.91 12.90 -19.50
N ASN A 308 -0.89 13.38 -20.20
CA ASN A 308 0.09 14.26 -19.58
C ASN A 308 -0.53 15.65 -19.37
N ARG A 309 -0.57 16.10 -18.13
CA ARG A 309 -1.08 17.40 -17.71
C ARG A 309 0.04 18.24 -17.12
N GLN A 310 -0.10 19.55 -17.25
CA GLN A 310 0.88 20.48 -16.65
C GLN A 310 0.76 20.50 -15.13
N VAL A 311 1.89 20.48 -14.44
CA VAL A 311 1.93 20.69 -12.99
C VAL A 311 1.41 22.09 -12.68
N GLN A 312 0.42 22.20 -11.80
CA GLN A 312 -0.05 23.51 -11.33
C GLN A 312 1.10 24.17 -10.55
N LYS A 313 1.56 25.32 -11.06
CA LYS A 313 2.60 26.13 -10.41
C LYS A 313 2.03 26.93 -9.26
N GLN A 314 2.84 27.12 -8.23
CA GLN A 314 2.50 28.06 -7.17
C GLN A 314 2.31 29.48 -7.72
N ASP A 315 1.27 30.15 -7.26
CA ASP A 315 0.97 31.56 -7.59
C ASP A 315 0.31 32.25 -6.37
N ILE A 316 1.16 32.72 -5.47
CA ILE A 316 0.72 33.39 -4.22
C ILE A 316 -0.01 34.70 -4.51
N ASP A 317 0.41 35.45 -5.52
CA ASP A 317 -0.20 36.73 -5.85
C ASP A 317 -1.63 36.52 -6.40
N LYS A 318 -1.82 35.52 -7.25
CA LYS A 318 -3.16 35.16 -7.73
C LYS A 318 -4.03 34.62 -6.60
N ALA A 319 -3.50 33.76 -5.73
CA ALA A 319 -4.23 33.27 -4.55
C ALA A 319 -4.68 34.42 -3.65
N LYS A 320 -3.80 35.37 -3.39
CA LYS A 320 -4.11 36.57 -2.60
C LYS A 320 -5.17 37.42 -3.26
N GLN A 321 -5.09 37.65 -4.57
CA GLN A 321 -6.11 38.39 -5.34
C GLN A 321 -7.48 37.73 -5.19
N ILE A 322 -7.58 36.40 -5.36
CA ILE A 322 -8.84 35.66 -5.19
C ILE A 322 -9.39 35.87 -3.77
N MET A 323 -8.56 35.77 -2.75
CA MET A 323 -9.01 35.94 -1.37
C MET A 323 -9.48 37.38 -1.08
N GLU A 324 -8.83 38.38 -1.67
CA GLU A 324 -9.26 39.78 -1.57
C GLU A 324 -10.60 40.01 -2.27
N GLU A 325 -10.84 39.40 -3.42
CA GLU A 325 -12.15 39.41 -4.12
C GLU A 325 -13.27 38.76 -3.30
N GLU A 326 -12.94 37.72 -2.50
CA GLU A 326 -13.82 37.05 -1.54
C GLU A 326 -13.97 37.83 -0.20
N GLY A 327 -13.31 38.99 -0.06
CA GLY A 327 -13.43 39.88 1.11
C GLY A 327 -12.44 39.56 2.25
N TYR A 328 -11.46 38.68 2.04
CA TYR A 328 -10.46 38.36 3.05
C TYR A 328 -9.19 39.17 2.86
N THR A 329 -8.77 39.86 3.90
CA THR A 329 -7.59 40.73 3.90
C THR A 329 -6.56 40.26 4.93
N LYS A 330 -5.41 40.91 4.95
CA LYS A 330 -4.37 40.62 5.95
C LYS A 330 -4.84 40.85 7.38
N GLU A 331 -5.71 41.85 7.58
CA GLU A 331 -6.30 42.19 8.86
C GLU A 331 -7.47 41.27 9.25
N HIS A 332 -8.11 40.70 8.26
CA HIS A 332 -9.27 39.81 8.41
C HIS A 332 -9.07 38.55 7.53
N PRO A 333 -8.10 37.68 7.83
CA PRO A 333 -7.83 36.50 7.05
C PRO A 333 -8.90 35.41 7.23
N LEU A 334 -9.08 34.58 6.21
CA LEU A 334 -9.92 33.39 6.32
C LEU A 334 -9.29 32.41 7.31
N GLN A 335 -10.06 31.95 8.29
CA GLN A 335 -9.64 30.96 9.29
C GLN A 335 -10.06 29.56 8.86
N LEU A 336 -9.11 28.67 8.60
CA LEU A 336 -9.35 27.28 8.24
C LEU A 336 -8.75 26.30 9.24
N THR A 337 -9.42 25.18 9.47
CA THR A 337 -8.88 24.04 10.19
C THR A 337 -8.44 22.98 9.18
N VAL A 338 -7.15 22.67 9.15
CA VAL A 338 -6.58 21.63 8.28
C VAL A 338 -6.02 20.50 9.14
N SER A 339 -6.53 19.29 8.92
CA SER A 339 -6.06 18.11 9.64
C SER A 339 -4.93 17.38 8.90
N THR A 340 -4.12 16.66 9.67
CA THR A 340 -3.08 15.76 9.20
C THR A 340 -2.85 14.64 10.23
N TYR A 341 -2.03 13.62 9.91
CA TYR A 341 -1.78 12.48 10.79
C TYR A 341 -0.36 11.93 10.65
N ASN A 342 0.13 11.26 11.69
CA ASN A 342 1.52 10.78 11.76
C ASN A 342 1.77 9.47 11.01
N GLY A 343 0.73 8.73 10.60
CA GLY A 343 0.88 7.49 9.82
C GLY A 343 1.60 7.67 8.47
N ARG A 344 1.77 8.94 8.06
CA ARG A 344 2.56 9.36 6.90
C ARG A 344 3.42 10.56 7.30
N PRO A 345 4.70 10.34 7.64
CA PRO A 345 5.56 11.37 8.26
C PRO A 345 5.78 12.62 7.42
N GLU A 346 5.62 12.53 6.10
CA GLU A 346 5.73 13.65 5.18
C GLU A 346 4.54 14.63 5.29
N LEU A 347 3.33 14.14 5.59
CA LEU A 347 2.11 14.98 5.57
C LEU A 347 2.13 16.12 6.58
N PRO A 348 2.53 15.95 7.86
CA PRO A 348 2.65 17.06 8.78
C PRO A 348 3.64 18.14 8.31
N LYS A 349 4.73 17.75 7.64
CA LYS A 349 5.72 18.68 7.07
C LYS A 349 5.13 19.44 5.89
N ILE A 350 4.43 18.76 4.98
CA ILE A 350 3.71 19.37 3.87
C ILE A 350 2.66 20.35 4.39
N ALA A 351 1.91 19.99 5.44
CA ALA A 351 0.93 20.86 6.06
C ALA A 351 1.53 22.16 6.57
N GLN A 352 2.71 22.11 7.19
CA GLN A 352 3.42 23.31 7.67
C GLN A 352 3.87 24.21 6.51
N VAL A 353 4.33 23.64 5.40
CA VAL A 353 4.70 24.42 4.20
C VAL A 353 3.47 25.12 3.65
N ILE A 354 2.35 24.39 3.44
CA ILE A 354 1.10 24.96 2.94
C ILE A 354 0.57 26.05 3.90
N GLN A 355 0.60 25.83 5.22
CA GLN A 355 0.20 26.82 6.23
C GLN A 355 1.01 28.12 6.08
N SER A 356 2.34 28.00 5.92
CA SER A 356 3.23 29.16 5.76
C SER A 356 2.92 29.95 4.48
N ASP A 357 2.66 29.26 3.38
CA ASP A 357 2.36 29.89 2.10
C ASP A 357 0.95 30.46 2.03
N ALA A 358 -0.04 29.76 2.56
CA ALA A 358 -1.44 30.20 2.67
C ALA A 358 -1.56 31.53 3.44
N LYS A 359 -0.74 31.73 4.47
CA LYS A 359 -0.70 32.98 5.24
C LYS A 359 -0.35 34.19 4.40
N LYS A 360 0.48 34.02 3.35
CA LYS A 360 0.83 35.09 2.42
C LYS A 360 -0.33 35.50 1.52
N ALA A 361 -1.33 34.61 1.37
CA ALA A 361 -2.54 34.81 0.59
C ALA A 361 -3.79 35.09 1.46
N ASN A 362 -3.63 35.66 2.66
CA ASN A 362 -4.74 35.98 3.58
C ASN A 362 -5.54 34.77 4.05
N ILE A 363 -4.92 33.59 4.12
CA ILE A 363 -5.52 32.38 4.66
C ILE A 363 -4.71 31.96 5.90
N ASP A 364 -5.36 31.92 7.07
CA ASP A 364 -4.76 31.49 8.32
C ASP A 364 -5.22 30.07 8.65
N ILE A 365 -4.29 29.13 8.61
CA ILE A 365 -4.56 27.70 8.78
C ILE A 365 -4.22 27.28 10.22
N LYS A 366 -5.20 26.71 10.91
CA LYS A 366 -5.00 25.98 12.16
C LYS A 366 -4.75 24.51 11.86
N LEU A 367 -3.52 24.04 12.08
CA LEU A 367 -3.18 22.63 11.90
C LEU A 367 -3.67 21.77 13.08
N ARG A 368 -4.24 20.61 12.73
CA ARG A 368 -4.68 19.55 13.66
C ARG A 368 -3.99 18.24 13.28
N ASN A 369 -3.05 17.79 14.11
CA ASN A 369 -2.50 16.44 13.96
C ASN A 369 -3.35 15.47 14.77
N VAL A 370 -3.88 14.42 14.12
CA VAL A 370 -4.81 13.45 14.72
C VAL A 370 -4.26 12.02 14.60
N ASP A 371 -4.58 11.17 15.56
CA ASP A 371 -4.13 9.78 15.56
C ASP A 371 -5.02 8.88 14.68
N ASP A 372 -6.35 9.05 14.79
CA ASP A 372 -7.33 8.37 13.94
C ASP A 372 -7.95 9.35 12.93
N ILE A 373 -7.31 9.46 11.77
CA ILE A 373 -7.77 10.35 10.71
C ILE A 373 -9.15 9.93 10.15
N GLN A 374 -9.40 8.62 10.02
CA GLN A 374 -10.66 8.15 9.45
C GLN A 374 -11.84 8.41 10.38
N GLY A 375 -11.66 8.21 11.68
CA GLY A 375 -12.64 8.58 12.70
C GLY A 375 -12.88 10.08 12.75
N TYR A 376 -11.80 10.88 12.70
CA TYR A 376 -11.87 12.34 12.76
C TYR A 376 -12.63 12.95 11.58
N LEU A 377 -12.41 12.48 10.35
CA LEU A 377 -13.05 13.00 9.14
C LEU A 377 -14.56 12.75 9.08
N LYS A 378 -15.12 11.88 9.92
CA LYS A 378 -16.57 11.64 10.00
C LYS A 378 -17.33 12.83 10.60
N ASP A 379 -16.70 13.58 11.49
CA ASP A 379 -17.29 14.83 12.05
C ASP A 379 -16.86 16.03 11.22
N LYS A 380 -17.66 16.36 10.21
CA LYS A 380 -17.39 17.42 9.24
C LYS A 380 -17.36 18.84 9.84
N SER A 381 -17.88 19.02 11.06
CA SER A 381 -17.81 20.30 11.78
C SER A 381 -16.41 20.62 12.32
N GLN A 382 -15.50 19.62 12.35
CA GLN A 382 -14.18 19.76 12.97
C GLN A 382 -13.08 20.19 12.00
N TRP A 383 -13.31 20.16 10.69
CA TRP A 383 -12.27 20.38 9.69
C TRP A 383 -12.81 21.04 8.41
N ASP A 384 -11.99 21.84 7.76
CA ASP A 384 -12.27 22.47 6.46
C ASP A 384 -11.51 21.77 5.33
N ALA A 385 -10.28 21.33 5.60
CA ALA A 385 -9.49 20.49 4.67
C ALA A 385 -8.64 19.47 5.44
N SER A 386 -8.10 18.48 4.74
CA SER A 386 -7.23 17.46 5.34
C SER A 386 -6.10 17.06 4.40
N LEU A 387 -4.86 17.08 4.89
CA LEU A 387 -3.76 16.39 4.21
C LEU A 387 -3.97 14.90 4.33
N TYR A 388 -4.05 14.24 3.19
CA TYR A 388 -4.31 12.81 3.11
C TYR A 388 -3.39 12.13 2.09
N SER A 389 -3.25 10.82 2.17
CA SER A 389 -2.49 10.04 1.21
C SER A 389 -3.22 8.75 0.87
N PHE A 390 -3.44 8.50 -0.41
CA PHE A 390 -4.24 7.38 -0.88
C PHE A 390 -3.53 6.60 -2.00
N GLY A 391 -3.62 5.27 -1.96
CA GLY A 391 -3.22 4.41 -3.06
C GLY A 391 -4.29 4.45 -4.16
N THR A 392 -4.06 5.22 -5.21
CA THR A 392 -5.10 5.54 -6.20
C THR A 392 -5.32 4.43 -7.21
N ILE A 393 -4.28 3.65 -7.53
CA ILE A 393 -4.36 2.56 -8.53
C ILE A 393 -3.62 1.28 -8.04
N PRO A 394 -3.92 0.77 -6.85
CA PRO A 394 -3.16 -0.34 -6.27
C PRO A 394 -3.32 -1.66 -7.03
N ARG A 395 -4.27 -1.75 -7.95
CA ARG A 395 -4.68 -2.98 -8.64
C ARG A 395 -4.77 -2.82 -10.16
N GLY A 396 -4.20 -1.75 -10.71
CA GLY A 396 -4.15 -1.52 -12.17
C GLY A 396 -5.46 -1.04 -12.80
N ASP A 397 -6.46 -0.61 -12.02
CA ASP A 397 -7.70 0.00 -12.52
C ASP A 397 -8.05 1.27 -11.74
N THR A 398 -8.52 2.30 -12.46
CA THR A 398 -8.87 3.61 -11.89
C THR A 398 -10.25 3.63 -11.24
N GLY A 399 -11.11 2.67 -11.54
CA GLY A 399 -12.47 2.57 -11.02
C GLY A 399 -12.51 2.46 -9.50
N TYR A 400 -11.54 1.76 -8.91
CA TYR A 400 -11.39 1.71 -7.45
C TYR A 400 -11.37 3.12 -6.83
N PHE A 401 -10.51 4.00 -7.34
CA PHE A 401 -10.40 5.37 -6.82
C PHE A 401 -11.65 6.18 -7.11
N PHE A 402 -12.16 6.14 -8.33
CA PHE A 402 -13.34 6.92 -8.71
C PHE A 402 -14.58 6.59 -7.87
N ASN A 403 -14.84 5.30 -7.66
CA ASN A 403 -15.97 4.85 -6.85
C ASN A 403 -15.83 5.26 -5.38
N GLN A 404 -14.60 5.34 -4.85
CA GLN A 404 -14.35 5.67 -3.46
C GLN A 404 -14.21 7.17 -3.19
N ALA A 405 -13.66 7.94 -4.16
CA ALA A 405 -13.30 9.34 -3.96
C ALA A 405 -14.35 10.34 -4.49
N TYR A 406 -15.12 9.95 -5.52
CA TYR A 406 -15.96 10.90 -6.24
C TYR A 406 -17.45 10.53 -6.27
N LYS A 407 -17.82 9.32 -5.88
CA LYS A 407 -19.25 8.99 -5.73
C LYS A 407 -19.77 9.40 -4.35
N PRO A 408 -21.05 9.80 -4.24
CA PRO A 408 -21.70 9.93 -2.95
C PRO A 408 -21.52 8.66 -2.11
N GLN A 409 -21.23 8.80 -0.82
CA GLN A 409 -20.99 7.72 0.13
C GLN A 409 -19.73 6.86 -0.15
N GLY A 410 -18.86 7.26 -1.08
CA GLY A 410 -17.56 6.62 -1.26
C GLY A 410 -16.69 6.74 -0.01
N ALA A 411 -15.98 5.67 0.35
CA ALA A 411 -15.26 5.57 1.64
C ALA A 411 -14.19 6.64 1.85
N ILE A 412 -13.65 7.23 0.78
CA ILE A 412 -12.68 8.33 0.83
C ILE A 412 -13.26 9.66 0.31
N ASN A 413 -14.54 9.71 0.00
CA ASN A 413 -15.26 10.97 -0.26
C ASN A 413 -15.71 11.60 1.07
N ALA A 414 -14.81 11.71 2.02
CA ALA A 414 -15.11 12.25 3.35
C ALA A 414 -15.58 13.71 3.32
N GLY A 415 -15.23 14.45 2.28
CA GLY A 415 -15.62 15.85 2.08
C GLY A 415 -16.95 16.06 1.36
N ASP A 416 -17.66 14.98 1.00
CA ASP A 416 -18.93 15.01 0.24
C ASP A 416 -18.85 15.83 -1.07
N TYR A 417 -17.78 15.62 -1.84
CA TYR A 417 -17.78 16.07 -3.22
C TYR A 417 -18.94 15.41 -3.96
N ASP A 418 -19.75 16.20 -4.64
CA ASP A 418 -20.87 15.71 -5.45
C ASP A 418 -20.96 16.48 -6.78
N ASN A 419 -21.04 15.71 -7.86
CA ASN A 419 -21.22 16.21 -9.22
C ASN A 419 -21.96 15.15 -10.04
N ASP A 420 -23.19 15.46 -10.45
CA ASP A 420 -24.06 14.54 -11.20
C ASP A 420 -23.40 14.03 -12.49
N LYS A 421 -22.66 14.90 -13.22
CA LYS A 421 -21.96 14.50 -14.45
C LYS A 421 -20.83 13.52 -14.16
N VAL A 422 -20.05 13.76 -13.12
CA VAL A 422 -18.97 12.84 -12.68
C VAL A 422 -19.57 11.50 -12.25
N THR A 423 -20.64 11.51 -11.46
CA THR A 423 -21.35 10.30 -11.03
C THR A 423 -21.89 9.52 -12.23
N ALA A 424 -22.47 10.19 -13.23
CA ALA A 424 -22.93 9.57 -14.48
C ALA A 424 -21.79 8.93 -15.27
N LEU A 425 -20.65 9.63 -15.42
CA LEU A 425 -19.46 9.11 -16.10
C LEU A 425 -18.85 7.91 -15.36
N ILE A 426 -18.79 7.93 -14.03
CA ILE A 426 -18.33 6.78 -13.25
C ILE A 426 -19.28 5.59 -13.44
N ASN A 427 -20.59 5.81 -13.45
CA ASN A 427 -21.56 4.74 -13.72
C ASN A 427 -21.46 4.18 -15.15
N GLN A 428 -21.11 5.01 -16.14
CA GLN A 428 -20.77 4.56 -17.49
C GLN A 428 -19.48 3.76 -17.50
N PHE A 429 -18.43 4.28 -16.88
CA PHE A 429 -17.14 3.61 -16.73
C PHE A 429 -17.29 2.21 -16.11
N ASN A 430 -18.09 2.07 -15.06
CA ASN A 430 -18.35 0.80 -14.38
C ASN A 430 -19.10 -0.23 -15.26
N LYS A 431 -19.71 0.18 -16.39
CA LYS A 431 -20.38 -0.70 -17.33
C LYS A 431 -19.57 -0.96 -18.59
N THR A 432 -18.47 -0.24 -18.79
CA THR A 432 -17.67 -0.27 -20.01
C THR A 432 -16.59 -1.35 -19.89
N VAL A 433 -16.60 -2.32 -20.81
CA VAL A 433 -15.60 -3.41 -20.90
C VAL A 433 -14.43 -3.00 -21.79
N ASP A 434 -14.69 -2.17 -22.84
CA ASP A 434 -13.65 -1.75 -23.78
C ASP A 434 -12.58 -0.90 -23.09
N THR A 435 -11.33 -1.35 -23.15
CA THR A 435 -10.20 -0.71 -22.46
C THR A 435 -9.91 0.70 -22.97
N LYS A 436 -10.06 0.97 -24.27
CA LYS A 436 -9.80 2.31 -24.82
C LYS A 436 -10.86 3.30 -24.36
N GLU A 437 -12.10 2.88 -24.34
CA GLU A 437 -13.20 3.70 -23.84
C GLU A 437 -13.07 3.95 -22.32
N ARG A 438 -12.64 2.96 -21.54
CA ARG A 438 -12.31 3.16 -20.11
C ARG A 438 -11.20 4.18 -19.93
N HIS A 439 -10.14 4.14 -20.72
CA HIS A 439 -9.05 5.14 -20.68
C HIS A 439 -9.56 6.54 -21.04
N ARG A 440 -10.42 6.67 -22.05
CA ARG A 440 -11.06 7.94 -22.41
C ARG A 440 -11.90 8.51 -21.27
N LEU A 441 -12.79 7.68 -20.70
CA LEU A 441 -13.62 8.05 -19.55
C LEU A 441 -12.79 8.42 -18.33
N THR A 442 -11.67 7.70 -18.09
CA THR A 442 -10.73 8.03 -17.02
C THR A 442 -10.24 9.48 -17.15
N ASN A 443 -9.76 9.87 -18.33
CA ASN A 443 -9.23 11.21 -18.55
C ASN A 443 -10.32 12.27 -18.48
N GLU A 444 -11.52 12.02 -18.99
CA GLU A 444 -12.67 12.92 -18.87
C GLU A 444 -13.09 13.15 -17.42
N ILE A 445 -13.13 12.10 -16.58
CA ILE A 445 -13.42 12.22 -15.14
C ILE A 445 -12.35 13.06 -14.44
N ILE A 446 -11.06 12.82 -14.74
CA ILE A 446 -9.95 13.58 -14.17
C ILE A 446 -10.08 15.07 -14.54
N ASP A 447 -10.40 15.40 -15.78
CA ASP A 447 -10.50 16.79 -16.23
C ASP A 447 -11.62 17.54 -15.50
N ILE A 448 -12.79 16.93 -15.36
CA ILE A 448 -13.92 17.54 -14.65
C ILE A 448 -13.59 17.71 -13.18
N THR A 449 -13.11 16.66 -12.50
CA THR A 449 -12.82 16.70 -11.05
C THR A 449 -11.67 17.64 -10.71
N SER A 450 -10.71 17.84 -11.64
CA SER A 450 -9.64 18.83 -11.51
C SER A 450 -10.16 20.26 -11.66
N ASN A 451 -11.03 20.51 -12.63
CA ASN A 451 -11.66 21.83 -12.82
C ASN A 451 -12.57 22.21 -11.66
N ASP A 452 -13.27 21.24 -11.08
CA ASP A 452 -14.12 21.44 -9.91
C ASP A 452 -13.31 21.63 -8.63
N LEU A 453 -12.00 21.32 -8.67
CA LEU A 453 -11.17 21.21 -7.47
C LEU A 453 -11.81 20.29 -6.43
N ALA A 454 -12.17 19.06 -6.87
CA ALA A 454 -12.69 18.05 -5.96
C ALA A 454 -11.68 17.76 -4.83
N ASN A 455 -10.39 17.76 -5.17
CA ASN A 455 -9.23 17.71 -4.28
C ASN A 455 -8.05 18.42 -4.96
N SER A 456 -7.05 18.87 -4.19
CA SER A 456 -5.75 19.25 -4.75
C SER A 456 -4.73 18.15 -4.59
N TYR A 457 -4.21 17.64 -5.71
CA TYR A 457 -3.17 16.61 -5.72
C TYR A 457 -1.80 17.27 -5.59
N ILE A 458 -0.94 16.70 -4.74
CA ILE A 458 0.31 17.34 -4.31
C ILE A 458 1.51 16.59 -4.86
N SER A 459 1.61 15.29 -4.58
CA SER A 459 2.78 14.50 -4.90
C SER A 459 2.45 13.03 -5.15
N TYR A 460 3.22 12.38 -6.04
CA TYR A 460 3.29 10.94 -6.18
C TYR A 460 4.51 10.46 -5.40
N ASN A 461 4.30 9.78 -4.29
CA ASN A 461 5.37 9.40 -3.38
C ASN A 461 6.02 8.09 -3.80
N ASP A 462 7.35 8.01 -3.67
CA ASP A 462 8.09 6.78 -3.89
C ASP A 462 7.77 5.71 -2.83
N ASN A 463 7.76 4.45 -3.26
CA ASN A 463 7.96 3.33 -2.36
C ASN A 463 9.47 3.09 -2.21
N ILE A 464 9.95 3.07 -0.96
CA ILE A 464 11.37 3.01 -0.64
C ILE A 464 11.64 1.80 0.26
N VAL A 465 12.51 0.92 -0.21
CA VAL A 465 12.99 -0.26 0.52
C VAL A 465 14.49 -0.13 0.75
N GLY A 466 14.89 -0.20 2.00
CA GLY A 466 16.29 -0.32 2.41
C GLY A 466 16.67 -1.78 2.57
N MET A 467 17.86 -2.15 2.16
CA MET A 467 18.32 -3.53 2.29
C MET A 467 19.85 -3.61 2.45
N SER A 468 20.32 -4.66 3.07
CA SER A 468 21.73 -5.02 3.13
C SER A 468 22.28 -5.28 1.72
N LYS A 469 23.58 -5.01 1.48
CA LYS A 469 24.20 -5.19 0.14
C LYS A 469 24.19 -6.62 -0.36
N ASP A 470 24.21 -7.59 0.53
CA ASP A 470 24.17 -9.02 0.24
C ASP A 470 22.79 -9.53 -0.22
N VAL A 471 21.69 -8.77 0.00
CA VAL A 471 20.37 -9.12 -0.51
C VAL A 471 20.31 -8.93 -2.02
N GLU A 472 19.92 -9.96 -2.76
CA GLU A 472 19.83 -9.94 -4.23
C GLU A 472 18.39 -10.13 -4.72
N ASN A 473 18.13 -9.62 -5.93
CA ASN A 473 16.85 -9.75 -6.65
C ASN A 473 15.63 -9.16 -5.94
N LEU A 474 15.81 -8.35 -4.88
CA LEU A 474 14.73 -7.62 -4.23
C LEU A 474 14.70 -6.18 -4.77
N LYS A 475 13.49 -5.72 -5.12
CA LYS A 475 13.24 -4.35 -5.59
C LYS A 475 11.93 -3.83 -4.98
N ALA A 476 11.88 -2.53 -4.74
CA ALA A 476 10.63 -1.84 -4.46
C ALA A 476 9.68 -1.94 -5.67
N THR A 477 8.38 -2.08 -5.40
CA THR A 477 7.34 -2.11 -6.42
C THR A 477 6.39 -0.91 -6.23
N PRO A 478 5.80 -0.35 -7.29
CA PRO A 478 4.95 0.84 -7.18
C PRO A 478 3.75 0.66 -6.26
N GLU A 479 3.15 -0.52 -6.22
CA GLU A 479 2.03 -0.86 -5.35
C GLU A 479 2.46 -1.20 -3.90
N GLY A 480 3.75 -1.56 -3.69
CA GLY A 480 4.31 -1.90 -2.36
C GLY A 480 3.80 -3.20 -1.75
N VAL A 481 3.17 -4.06 -2.55
CA VAL A 481 2.54 -5.31 -2.10
C VAL A 481 3.46 -6.52 -2.27
N TYR A 482 4.05 -6.70 -3.46
CA TYR A 482 4.90 -7.86 -3.75
C TYR A 482 6.35 -7.56 -3.41
N LEU A 483 6.76 -7.82 -2.16
CA LEU A 483 8.14 -7.58 -1.71
C LEU A 483 9.04 -8.79 -1.94
N ILE A 484 8.54 -9.99 -1.61
CA ILE A 484 9.29 -11.24 -1.64
C ILE A 484 8.72 -12.17 -2.70
N ASP A 485 9.59 -12.62 -3.60
CA ASP A 485 9.33 -13.72 -4.54
C ASP A 485 10.38 -14.86 -4.38
N TYR A 486 10.27 -15.90 -5.17
CA TYR A 486 11.16 -17.06 -5.11
C TYR A 486 12.60 -16.78 -5.57
N LYS A 487 12.87 -15.64 -6.22
CA LYS A 487 14.19 -15.24 -6.75
C LYS A 487 15.01 -14.44 -5.75
N VAL A 488 14.36 -13.87 -4.73
CA VAL A 488 15.06 -13.11 -3.69
C VAL A 488 16.07 -14.02 -3.01
N ASP A 489 17.28 -13.53 -2.86
CA ASP A 489 18.42 -14.27 -2.31
C ASP A 489 19.23 -13.38 -1.36
N LYS A 490 20.06 -13.99 -0.55
CA LYS A 490 21.04 -13.34 0.31
C LYS A 490 22.38 -14.05 0.20
N LYS A 491 23.42 -13.36 -0.26
CA LYS A 491 24.79 -13.90 -0.28
C LYS A 491 25.26 -14.21 1.13
N GLN A 492 25.98 -15.31 1.27
CA GLN A 492 26.64 -15.71 2.52
C GLN A 492 28.02 -15.07 2.61
#